data_7be84b0cc81bbd351c7b10ff67ef65f3
#
_entry.id   7be84b0cc81bbd351c7b10ff67ef65f3
#
_cell.length_a   1.000
_cell.length_b   1.000
_cell.length_c   1.000
_cell.angle_alpha   90.00
_cell.angle_beta   90.00
_cell.angle_gamma   90.00
#
_symmetry.space_group_name_H-M   'P 1'
#
loop_
_entity.id
_entity.type
_entity.pdbx_description
1 polymer ?
#
loop_
_entity_poly.entity_id
_entity_poly.type
_entity_poly.pdbx_seq_one_letter_code
_entity_poly.pdbx_strand_id
1 'polypeptide(L)'
;MKLSISALFCVATAVMPVLGETFTNPVLWEDLADLDIFRVDDTFYYSASNMHYSPAAPILSSKDLVNWEYIGHSVPSLDFGSKYDMANGETAYVKGIYASTMRYRASNKTWYWYGCIEYTGTYVYTAPSAAGPWTQAAKISQCYYDAGLLIDEDDDTMYVAYGNTELSVAKLSSDGLSQSQAQVVYNTPSSIGTLEGSRMYKKDGAYYIFVTRPANGQYVLKSTSGPFGPYEIKELLLNLGSPIPNGGVPHQGGLVDTPNGDWFYMAFIDSYPGGRVPTLAPITWGSDGFPALELVNNAWGVSYTAPLPLTPVSHTGTDNFSGTELGPQWEWNHNPDTTKFSVSDGLTLNTATVTDDLYHARNTLSHRILGPTSSGTFVLDISSMADGDRAGVAALRDSSAWIGVLKDGDTTTLSMYSGLTMTSSWATSSTGSEVASADFSGTKVWLRIYADINVGTGKQAEFYYSTDGEAFTKMGSLEMGNQWEFFIGYRYAVFNFATKALGGSVVVEEFTVDAPGKTTEG
;
A
#
# COMPACT_ATOMS: atom_id res chain seq x y z
N MET A 1 12.39 -0.62 -84.65
CA MET A 1 12.94 -1.17 -83.39
C MET A 1 12.76 -0.16 -82.31
N LYS A 2 11.74 -0.31 -81.48
CA LYS A 2 11.50 0.60 -80.33
C LYS A 2 11.92 -0.11 -79.06
N LEU A 3 12.94 0.39 -78.40
CA LEU A 3 13.34 -0.07 -77.05
C LEU A 3 12.43 0.58 -76.04
N SER A 4 11.74 -0.22 -75.26
CA SER A 4 11.04 0.22 -74.04
C SER A 4 11.95 0.02 -72.83
N ILE A 5 12.30 1.09 -72.14
CA ILE A 5 13.04 1.07 -70.90
C ILE A 5 11.98 1.03 -69.76
N SER A 6 11.90 -0.08 -69.05
CA SER A 6 11.08 -0.21 -67.84
C SER A 6 11.95 0.27 -66.65
N ALA A 7 11.57 1.37 -66.03
CA ALA A 7 12.14 1.84 -64.81
C ALA A 7 11.54 1.08 -63.60
N LEU A 8 12.40 0.36 -62.87
CA LEU A 8 12.05 -0.32 -61.62
C LEU A 8 12.09 0.68 -60.49
N PHE A 9 10.95 1.08 -59.96
CA PHE A 9 10.89 1.89 -58.72
C PHE A 9 11.05 0.97 -57.50
N CYS A 10 12.21 0.99 -56.84
CA CYS A 10 12.36 0.45 -55.49
C CYS A 10 11.71 1.40 -54.50
N VAL A 11 10.58 1.03 -53.93
CA VAL A 11 10.01 1.72 -52.77
C VAL A 11 10.77 1.21 -51.53
N ALA A 12 11.69 2.02 -51.03
CA ALA A 12 12.30 1.79 -49.71
C ALA A 12 11.25 2.16 -48.66
N THR A 13 10.63 1.18 -48.05
CA THR A 13 9.85 1.39 -46.82
C THR A 13 10.81 1.69 -45.69
N ALA A 14 10.90 2.97 -45.29
CA ALA A 14 11.57 3.35 -44.07
C ALA A 14 10.76 2.77 -42.89
N VAL A 15 11.28 1.75 -42.24
CA VAL A 15 10.80 1.28 -40.95
C VAL A 15 11.19 2.38 -39.96
N MET A 16 10.26 3.25 -39.61
CA MET A 16 10.44 4.14 -38.46
C MET A 16 10.51 3.25 -37.22
N PRO A 17 11.54 3.41 -36.36
CA PRO A 17 11.50 2.75 -35.06
C PRO A 17 10.23 3.21 -34.34
N VAL A 18 9.38 2.27 -33.97
CA VAL A 18 8.30 2.54 -33.01
C VAL A 18 9.02 2.86 -31.72
N LEU A 19 9.06 4.14 -31.33
CA LEU A 19 9.47 4.54 -30.00
C LEU A 19 8.50 3.83 -29.04
N GLY A 20 9.02 2.93 -28.19
CA GLY A 20 8.21 2.27 -27.18
C GLY A 20 7.54 3.32 -26.29
N GLU A 21 6.36 3.00 -25.78
CA GLU A 21 5.69 3.81 -24.76
C GLU A 21 6.63 4.04 -23.58
N THR A 22 6.46 5.14 -22.85
CA THR A 22 7.24 5.45 -21.66
C THR A 22 6.33 5.52 -20.44
N PHE A 23 6.86 5.16 -19.28
CA PHE A 23 6.20 5.39 -18.00
C PHE A 23 6.98 6.39 -17.15
N THR A 24 6.32 6.94 -16.13
CA THR A 24 6.88 7.89 -15.18
C THR A 24 6.82 7.32 -13.76
N ASN A 25 7.90 7.47 -13.00
CA ASN A 25 7.97 7.14 -11.59
C ASN A 25 7.44 8.28 -10.70
N PRO A 26 6.76 7.95 -9.58
CA PRO A 26 6.37 6.61 -9.14
C PRO A 26 5.30 6.00 -10.06
N VAL A 27 5.30 4.67 -10.21
CA VAL A 27 4.32 3.97 -11.07
C VAL A 27 2.90 4.03 -10.51
N LEU A 28 2.77 4.13 -9.19
CA LEU A 28 1.54 4.39 -8.48
C LEU A 28 1.85 5.26 -7.27
N TRP A 29 1.26 6.46 -7.20
CA TRP A 29 1.51 7.37 -6.08
C TRP A 29 0.52 7.11 -4.94
N GLU A 30 0.62 5.93 -4.35
CA GLU A 30 -0.12 5.51 -3.17
C GLU A 30 0.79 4.79 -2.18
N ASP A 31 0.41 4.79 -0.90
CA ASP A 31 1.16 4.15 0.18
C ASP A 31 1.08 2.62 0.09
N LEU A 32 2.12 2.00 -0.46
CA LEU A 32 2.24 0.56 -0.71
C LEU A 32 3.65 0.08 -0.35
N ALA A 33 3.91 0.00 0.96
CA ALA A 33 5.24 -0.28 1.51
C ALA A 33 5.65 -1.76 1.45
N ASP A 34 6.96 -1.99 1.60
CA ASP A 34 7.55 -3.32 1.86
C ASP A 34 7.19 -4.37 0.81
N LEU A 35 7.13 -3.94 -0.43
CA LEU A 35 6.58 -4.70 -1.54
C LEU A 35 7.24 -6.06 -1.74
N ASP A 36 6.42 -7.05 -2.07
CA ASP A 36 6.84 -8.28 -2.73
C ASP A 36 6.16 -8.37 -4.09
N ILE A 37 6.96 -8.51 -5.15
CA ILE A 37 6.51 -8.52 -6.54
C ILE A 37 6.96 -9.80 -7.24
N PHE A 38 6.09 -10.38 -8.05
CA PHE A 38 6.40 -11.56 -8.84
C PHE A 38 5.41 -11.71 -9.99
N ARG A 39 5.71 -12.62 -10.92
CA ARG A 39 4.87 -12.92 -12.08
C ARG A 39 4.35 -14.35 -12.04
N VAL A 40 3.12 -14.54 -12.46
CA VAL A 40 2.53 -15.83 -12.80
C VAL A 40 1.97 -15.71 -14.22
N ASP A 41 2.49 -16.50 -15.15
CA ASP A 41 2.18 -16.42 -16.56
C ASP A 41 2.40 -15.00 -17.14
N ASP A 42 1.33 -14.31 -17.53
CA ASP A 42 1.33 -12.95 -18.10
C ASP A 42 0.86 -11.88 -17.11
N THR A 43 0.71 -12.22 -15.85
CA THR A 43 0.17 -11.34 -14.82
C THR A 43 1.19 -11.12 -13.70
N PHE A 44 1.39 -9.87 -13.35
CA PHE A 44 2.22 -9.46 -12.23
C PHE A 44 1.37 -9.28 -10.99
N TYR A 45 1.92 -9.63 -9.85
CA TYR A 45 1.28 -9.51 -8.55
C TYR A 45 2.17 -8.73 -7.59
N TYR A 46 1.53 -7.90 -6.79
CA TYR A 46 2.14 -7.05 -5.80
C TYR A 46 1.47 -7.32 -4.46
N SER A 47 2.23 -7.56 -3.41
CA SER A 47 1.75 -7.65 -2.02
C SER A 47 2.45 -6.59 -1.19
N ALA A 48 1.72 -5.87 -0.33
CA ALA A 48 2.25 -4.80 0.49
C ALA A 48 1.94 -4.98 1.98
N SER A 49 2.64 -4.25 2.84
CA SER A 49 2.29 -4.06 4.24
C SER A 49 1.24 -2.95 4.38
N ASN A 50 0.37 -3.05 5.40
CA ASN A 50 -0.58 -2.02 5.76
C ASN A 50 -0.84 -1.93 7.28
N MET A 51 0.07 -2.51 8.07
CA MET A 51 0.10 -2.48 9.54
C MET A 51 -1.23 -2.93 10.17
N HIS A 52 -1.93 -2.02 10.85
CA HIS A 52 -3.15 -2.24 11.62
C HIS A 52 -4.44 -2.10 10.79
N TYR A 53 -4.35 -1.77 9.51
CA TYR A 53 -5.53 -1.68 8.65
C TYR A 53 -6.06 -3.08 8.28
N SER A 54 -7.39 -3.22 8.23
CA SER A 54 -8.10 -4.48 7.97
C SER A 54 -9.16 -4.29 6.85
N PRO A 55 -9.29 -5.23 5.88
CA PRO A 55 -8.45 -6.39 5.67
C PRO A 55 -7.00 -5.99 5.38
N ALA A 56 -6.05 -6.94 5.54
CA ALA A 56 -4.64 -6.60 5.56
C ALA A 56 -3.82 -7.35 4.50
N ALA A 57 -2.59 -6.87 4.27
CA ALA A 57 -1.73 -7.32 3.18
C ALA A 57 -2.42 -7.18 1.81
N PRO A 58 -2.64 -5.94 1.34
CA PRO A 58 -3.30 -5.68 0.05
C PRO A 58 -2.54 -6.33 -1.10
N ILE A 59 -3.32 -6.81 -2.07
CA ILE A 59 -2.83 -7.45 -3.28
C ILE A 59 -3.27 -6.64 -4.48
N LEU A 60 -2.31 -6.30 -5.34
CA LEU A 60 -2.60 -5.70 -6.63
C LEU A 60 -2.14 -6.63 -7.76
N SER A 61 -2.75 -6.48 -8.93
CA SER A 61 -2.33 -7.13 -10.17
C SER A 61 -2.05 -6.11 -11.27
N SER A 62 -1.19 -6.51 -12.21
CA SER A 62 -0.84 -5.69 -13.38
C SER A 62 -0.58 -6.57 -14.59
N LYS A 63 -0.78 -6.02 -15.79
CA LYS A 63 -0.39 -6.64 -17.06
C LYS A 63 0.89 -6.03 -17.64
N ASP A 64 1.37 -4.93 -17.06
CA ASP A 64 2.45 -4.12 -17.65
C ASP A 64 3.50 -3.61 -16.64
N LEU A 65 3.38 -3.93 -15.33
CA LEU A 65 4.22 -3.45 -14.23
C LEU A 65 4.07 -1.96 -13.88
N VAL A 66 3.30 -1.21 -14.62
CA VAL A 66 3.11 0.24 -14.48
C VAL A 66 1.73 0.57 -13.93
N ASN A 67 0.71 -0.07 -14.50
CA ASN A 67 -0.70 0.14 -14.13
C ASN A 67 -1.16 -1.02 -13.25
N TRP A 68 -1.60 -0.70 -12.03
CA TRP A 68 -1.93 -1.67 -11.00
C TRP A 68 -3.39 -1.56 -10.57
N GLU A 69 -4.04 -2.68 -10.34
CA GLU A 69 -5.42 -2.79 -9.87
C GLU A 69 -5.47 -3.56 -8.55
N TYR A 70 -6.19 -3.04 -7.55
CA TYR A 70 -6.46 -3.77 -6.31
C TYR A 70 -7.37 -4.96 -6.58
N ILE A 71 -6.97 -6.16 -6.11
CA ILE A 71 -7.74 -7.40 -6.33
C ILE A 71 -8.14 -8.12 -5.05
N GLY A 72 -7.61 -7.75 -3.90
CA GLY A 72 -7.92 -8.38 -2.62
C GLY A 72 -6.87 -8.15 -1.54
N HIS A 73 -6.93 -8.99 -0.49
CA HIS A 73 -6.05 -8.95 0.66
C HIS A 73 -5.72 -10.37 1.12
N SER A 74 -4.45 -10.64 1.44
CA SER A 74 -4.03 -11.98 1.89
C SER A 74 -4.47 -12.30 3.33
N VAL A 75 -4.77 -11.28 4.14
CA VAL A 75 -5.19 -11.43 5.54
C VAL A 75 -6.57 -10.79 5.70
N PRO A 76 -7.66 -11.59 5.69
CA PRO A 76 -9.03 -11.06 5.71
C PRO A 76 -9.40 -10.33 7.00
N SER A 77 -8.80 -10.71 8.13
CA SER A 77 -9.01 -10.10 9.44
C SER A 77 -7.73 -10.20 10.27
N LEU A 78 -7.47 -9.21 11.10
CA LEU A 78 -6.32 -9.17 12.00
C LEU A 78 -6.62 -9.95 13.30
N ASP A 79 -6.77 -11.28 13.21
CA ASP A 79 -7.13 -12.14 14.34
C ASP A 79 -5.91 -12.42 15.25
N PHE A 80 -5.22 -11.33 15.68
CA PHE A 80 -3.97 -11.40 16.43
C PHE A 80 -4.09 -10.90 17.86
N GLY A 81 -5.31 -10.64 18.34
CA GLY A 81 -5.63 -10.24 19.72
C GLY A 81 -6.56 -9.03 19.81
N SER A 82 -7.06 -8.77 21.03
CA SER A 82 -8.12 -7.79 21.34
C SER A 82 -7.82 -6.36 20.89
N LYS A 83 -6.56 -5.96 20.86
CA LYS A 83 -6.15 -4.62 20.42
C LYS A 83 -6.46 -4.34 18.94
N TYR A 84 -6.51 -5.38 18.10
CA TYR A 84 -6.89 -5.24 16.69
C TYR A 84 -8.40 -5.01 16.50
N ASP A 85 -9.20 -5.34 17.51
CA ASP A 85 -10.64 -5.06 17.59
C ASP A 85 -10.96 -3.76 18.33
N MET A 86 -9.94 -2.99 18.74
CA MET A 86 -10.08 -1.84 19.63
C MET A 86 -10.85 -2.17 20.93
N ALA A 87 -10.77 -3.42 21.40
CA ALA A 87 -11.46 -3.85 22.59
C ALA A 87 -10.75 -3.37 23.86
N ASN A 88 -11.53 -3.11 24.92
CA ASN A 88 -11.02 -2.70 26.24
C ASN A 88 -10.17 -1.41 26.24
N GLY A 89 -10.35 -0.54 25.25
CA GLY A 89 -9.55 0.69 25.09
C GLY A 89 -8.15 0.46 24.58
N GLU A 90 -7.82 -0.74 24.08
CA GLU A 90 -6.55 -1.04 23.44
C GLU A 90 -6.60 -0.65 21.95
N THR A 91 -5.44 -0.36 21.36
CA THR A 91 -5.26 -0.13 19.91
C THR A 91 -3.99 -0.82 19.41
N ALA A 92 -3.97 -1.12 18.12
CA ALA A 92 -2.85 -1.80 17.44
C ALA A 92 -2.11 -0.89 16.45
N TYR A 93 -2.17 0.43 16.63
CA TYR A 93 -1.48 1.35 15.72
C TYR A 93 -0.02 0.94 15.48
N VAL A 94 0.42 0.97 14.21
CA VAL A 94 1.77 0.60 13.77
C VAL A 94 2.15 -0.86 14.09
N LYS A 95 1.18 -1.73 14.34
CA LYS A 95 1.36 -3.18 14.55
C LYS A 95 0.59 -3.95 13.48
N GLY A 96 0.79 -5.26 13.41
CA GLY A 96 0.10 -6.15 12.46
C GLY A 96 0.96 -6.53 11.27
N ILE A 97 0.60 -6.10 10.07
CA ILE A 97 1.27 -6.57 8.85
C ILE A 97 2.44 -5.67 8.49
N TYR A 98 3.64 -6.20 8.72
CA TYR A 98 4.92 -5.68 8.25
C TYR A 98 5.32 -6.30 6.90
N ALA A 99 6.60 -6.17 6.52
CA ALA A 99 7.13 -6.80 5.33
C ALA A 99 6.85 -8.31 5.32
N SER A 100 6.17 -8.75 4.29
CA SER A 100 5.66 -10.11 4.11
C SER A 100 5.95 -10.60 2.69
N THR A 101 5.57 -11.84 2.39
CA THR A 101 5.85 -12.44 1.08
C THR A 101 4.68 -13.27 0.59
N MET A 102 4.45 -13.26 -0.73
CA MET A 102 3.38 -14.02 -1.38
C MET A 102 3.92 -14.74 -2.62
N ARG A 103 3.51 -15.99 -2.84
CA ARG A 103 3.83 -16.76 -4.06
C ARG A 103 2.69 -17.68 -4.45
N TYR A 104 2.64 -17.99 -5.74
CA TYR A 104 1.81 -19.07 -6.30
C TYR A 104 2.65 -20.33 -6.49
N ARG A 105 2.17 -21.46 -5.98
CA ARG A 105 2.79 -22.77 -6.18
C ARG A 105 2.03 -23.53 -7.27
N ALA A 106 2.67 -23.69 -8.42
CA ALA A 106 2.05 -24.29 -9.60
C ALA A 106 1.70 -25.78 -9.41
N SER A 107 2.51 -26.53 -8.66
CA SER A 107 2.35 -27.99 -8.46
C SER A 107 1.04 -28.35 -7.77
N ASN A 108 0.58 -27.54 -6.82
CA ASN A 108 -0.67 -27.76 -6.08
C ASN A 108 -1.72 -26.66 -6.34
N LYS A 109 -1.43 -25.69 -7.23
CA LYS A 109 -2.32 -24.58 -7.61
C LYS A 109 -2.79 -23.76 -6.41
N THR A 110 -1.89 -23.52 -5.45
CA THR A 110 -2.20 -22.82 -4.20
C THR A 110 -1.38 -21.54 -4.10
N TRP A 111 -2.02 -20.46 -3.68
CA TRP A 111 -1.39 -19.22 -3.29
C TRP A 111 -1.00 -19.28 -1.82
N TYR A 112 0.18 -18.80 -1.50
CA TYR A 112 0.73 -18.76 -0.15
C TYR A 112 1.12 -17.33 0.20
N TRP A 113 0.78 -16.91 1.42
CA TRP A 113 1.27 -15.69 2.03
C TRP A 113 1.88 -16.00 3.40
N TYR A 114 3.05 -15.42 3.71
CA TYR A 114 3.75 -15.57 4.98
C TYR A 114 4.09 -14.19 5.54
N GLY A 115 3.74 -13.96 6.81
CA GLY A 115 4.10 -12.73 7.52
C GLY A 115 4.36 -12.99 8.99
N CYS A 116 5.46 -12.45 9.51
CA CYS A 116 5.73 -12.47 10.95
C CYS A 116 4.88 -11.39 11.64
N ILE A 117 4.11 -11.79 12.64
CA ILE A 117 3.24 -10.90 13.41
C ILE A 117 3.85 -10.66 14.79
N GLU A 118 4.12 -9.39 15.10
CA GLU A 118 4.63 -8.93 16.39
C GLU A 118 5.84 -9.72 16.91
N TYR A 119 6.69 -10.19 16.01
CA TYR A 119 7.89 -10.98 16.32
C TYR A 119 7.63 -12.30 17.08
N THR A 120 6.36 -12.75 17.16
CA THR A 120 5.96 -13.94 17.92
C THR A 120 5.88 -15.22 17.10
N GLY A 121 5.91 -15.12 15.77
CA GLY A 121 5.82 -16.23 14.84
C GLY A 121 5.30 -15.79 13.48
N THR A 122 5.44 -16.68 12.50
CA THR A 122 4.98 -16.46 11.13
C THR A 122 3.62 -17.09 10.91
N TYR A 123 2.67 -16.29 10.49
CA TYR A 123 1.36 -16.76 10.07
C TYR A 123 1.41 -17.11 8.58
N VAL A 124 0.77 -18.21 8.22
CA VAL A 124 0.65 -18.69 6.85
C VAL A 124 -0.80 -18.66 6.44
N TYR A 125 -1.10 -17.93 5.39
CA TYR A 125 -2.42 -17.93 4.76
C TYR A 125 -2.31 -18.56 3.38
N THR A 126 -3.36 -19.27 2.96
CA THR A 126 -3.45 -19.90 1.63
C THR A 126 -4.76 -19.57 0.95
N ALA A 127 -4.75 -19.58 -0.39
CA ALA A 127 -5.92 -19.33 -1.20
C ALA A 127 -5.90 -20.12 -2.52
N PRO A 128 -7.06 -20.38 -3.13
CA PRO A 128 -7.16 -20.98 -4.46
C PRO A 128 -6.91 -19.97 -5.59
N SER A 129 -7.02 -18.67 -5.33
CA SER A 129 -6.71 -17.59 -6.27
C SER A 129 -6.04 -16.41 -5.57
N ALA A 130 -5.38 -15.52 -6.32
CA ALA A 130 -4.75 -14.32 -5.76
C ALA A 130 -5.75 -13.42 -5.03
N ALA A 131 -6.95 -13.27 -5.58
CA ALA A 131 -8.02 -12.49 -4.95
C ALA A 131 -8.67 -13.19 -3.73
N GLY A 132 -8.33 -14.44 -3.47
CA GLY A 132 -8.87 -15.23 -2.37
C GLY A 132 -9.94 -16.25 -2.80
N PRO A 133 -10.77 -16.76 -1.87
CA PRO A 133 -10.75 -16.42 -0.45
C PRO A 133 -9.50 -16.96 0.27
N TRP A 134 -8.87 -16.12 1.08
CA TRP A 134 -7.70 -16.45 1.89
C TRP A 134 -8.10 -17.01 3.25
N THR A 135 -7.42 -18.05 3.70
CA THR A 135 -7.64 -18.67 5.02
C THR A 135 -6.31 -18.92 5.72
N GLN A 136 -6.28 -18.75 7.03
CA GLN A 136 -5.11 -19.12 7.83
C GLN A 136 -4.93 -20.63 7.81
N ALA A 137 -3.79 -21.08 7.26
CA ALA A 137 -3.44 -22.50 7.15
C ALA A 137 -2.54 -22.98 8.30
N ALA A 138 -1.63 -22.11 8.80
CA ALA A 138 -0.70 -22.47 9.86
C ALA A 138 -0.18 -21.24 10.62
N LYS A 139 0.47 -21.52 11.77
CA LYS A 139 1.36 -20.61 12.47
C LYS A 139 2.68 -21.33 12.76
N ILE A 140 3.77 -20.83 12.18
CA ILE A 140 5.13 -21.32 12.41
C ILE A 140 5.69 -20.53 13.59
N SER A 141 6.30 -21.22 14.58
CA SER A 141 6.83 -20.56 15.78
C SER A 141 8.02 -19.63 15.51
N GLN A 142 8.78 -19.89 14.42
CA GLN A 142 9.83 -18.98 13.97
C GLN A 142 9.22 -17.74 13.34
N CYS A 143 9.64 -16.56 13.78
CA CYS A 143 9.39 -15.32 13.06
C CYS A 143 10.32 -15.23 11.85
N TYR A 144 9.79 -15.31 10.66
CA TYR A 144 10.51 -14.96 9.44
C TYR A 144 10.43 -13.44 9.24
N TYR A 145 11.31 -12.74 9.95
CA TYR A 145 11.37 -11.28 9.89
C TYR A 145 11.71 -10.82 8.47
N ASP A 146 10.88 -9.97 7.89
CA ASP A 146 11.02 -9.45 6.52
C ASP A 146 11.21 -10.56 5.48
N ALA A 147 10.27 -11.49 5.46
CA ALA A 147 10.33 -12.73 4.72
C ALA A 147 10.36 -12.56 3.19
N GLY A 148 11.16 -13.39 2.53
CA GLY A 148 11.16 -13.58 1.08
C GLY A 148 11.03 -15.06 0.71
N LEU A 149 9.84 -15.47 0.22
CA LEU A 149 9.54 -16.83 -0.20
C LEU A 149 10.07 -17.11 -1.60
N LEU A 150 10.77 -18.22 -1.75
CA LEU A 150 11.12 -18.85 -3.03
C LEU A 150 10.46 -20.22 -3.10
N ILE A 151 9.81 -20.52 -4.22
CA ILE A 151 9.44 -21.88 -4.61
C ILE A 151 10.39 -22.27 -5.72
N ASP A 152 11.28 -23.22 -5.46
CA ASP A 152 12.29 -23.67 -6.42
C ASP A 152 11.63 -24.50 -7.52
N GLU A 153 11.69 -24.03 -8.76
CA GLU A 153 11.02 -24.66 -9.89
C GLU A 153 11.62 -26.02 -10.27
N ASP A 154 12.90 -26.30 -9.90
CA ASP A 154 13.57 -27.54 -10.26
C ASP A 154 13.04 -28.74 -9.45
N ASP A 155 12.71 -28.55 -8.17
CA ASP A 155 12.31 -29.63 -7.26
C ASP A 155 11.07 -29.33 -6.39
N ASP A 156 10.42 -28.19 -6.66
CA ASP A 156 9.22 -27.71 -5.94
C ASP A 156 9.45 -27.49 -4.42
N THR A 157 10.70 -27.33 -4.00
CA THR A 157 11.04 -27.05 -2.61
C THR A 157 10.80 -25.56 -2.29
N MET A 158 10.23 -25.32 -1.11
CA MET A 158 9.95 -23.97 -0.61
C MET A 158 11.03 -23.52 0.37
N TYR A 159 11.59 -22.33 0.12
CA TYR A 159 12.58 -21.68 0.96
C TYR A 159 12.11 -20.29 1.38
N VAL A 160 12.49 -19.85 2.58
CA VAL A 160 12.24 -18.49 3.06
C VAL A 160 13.55 -17.87 3.50
N ALA A 161 13.97 -16.79 2.84
CA ALA A 161 15.04 -15.92 3.34
C ALA A 161 14.45 -14.90 4.31
N TYR A 162 15.14 -14.64 5.44
CA TYR A 162 14.64 -13.75 6.49
C TYR A 162 15.76 -13.28 7.42
N GLY A 163 15.48 -12.27 8.22
CA GLY A 163 16.35 -11.82 9.29
C GLY A 163 16.73 -10.35 9.20
N ASN A 164 17.41 -9.89 10.23
CA ASN A 164 17.95 -8.55 10.35
C ASN A 164 19.40 -8.64 10.78
N THR A 165 20.33 -8.12 9.97
CA THR A 165 21.78 -8.18 10.20
C THR A 165 22.36 -9.60 10.16
N GLU A 166 21.74 -10.56 10.82
CA GLU A 166 21.97 -11.99 10.66
C GLU A 166 20.89 -12.54 9.72
N LEU A 167 21.29 -12.91 8.51
CA LEU A 167 20.37 -13.39 7.48
C LEU A 167 20.36 -14.90 7.44
N SER A 168 19.17 -15.46 7.43
CA SER A 168 18.92 -16.90 7.45
C SER A 168 18.10 -17.35 6.26
N VAL A 169 18.22 -18.61 5.90
CA VAL A 169 17.33 -19.32 4.99
C VAL A 169 16.70 -20.49 5.72
N ALA A 170 15.39 -20.59 5.66
CA ALA A 170 14.64 -21.76 6.08
C ALA A 170 14.21 -22.59 4.87
N LYS A 171 14.28 -23.92 4.99
CA LYS A 171 13.58 -24.87 4.13
C LYS A 171 12.27 -25.26 4.81
N LEU A 172 11.19 -25.20 4.10
CA LEU A 172 9.88 -25.56 4.60
C LEU A 172 9.59 -27.07 4.40
N SER A 173 8.56 -27.57 5.07
CA SER A 173 7.96 -28.88 4.78
C SER A 173 7.38 -28.90 3.38
N SER A 174 7.09 -30.10 2.87
CA SER A 174 6.57 -30.30 1.51
C SER A 174 5.23 -29.61 1.25
N ASP A 175 4.44 -29.34 2.29
CA ASP A 175 3.18 -28.57 2.23
C ASP A 175 3.36 -27.07 2.47
N GLY A 176 4.58 -26.63 2.83
CA GLY A 176 4.88 -25.22 3.14
C GLY A 176 4.43 -24.75 4.52
N LEU A 177 3.81 -25.62 5.34
CA LEU A 177 3.13 -25.20 6.58
C LEU A 177 3.98 -25.28 7.84
N SER A 178 5.22 -25.79 7.74
CA SER A 178 6.16 -25.85 8.84
C SER A 178 7.61 -25.72 8.36
N GLN A 179 8.52 -25.43 9.29
CA GLN A 179 9.96 -25.39 9.03
C GLN A 179 10.57 -26.78 9.19
N SER A 180 11.32 -27.23 8.18
CA SER A 180 12.08 -28.50 8.25
C SER A 180 13.54 -28.28 8.60
N GLN A 181 14.14 -27.16 8.17
CA GLN A 181 15.53 -26.81 8.41
C GLN A 181 15.67 -25.28 8.40
N ALA A 182 16.63 -24.74 9.11
CA ALA A 182 17.07 -23.36 8.94
C ALA A 182 18.58 -23.24 9.18
N GLN A 183 19.19 -22.25 8.53
CA GLN A 183 20.60 -21.95 8.66
C GLN A 183 20.85 -20.47 8.49
N VAL A 184 21.75 -19.89 9.31
CA VAL A 184 22.34 -18.58 9.05
C VAL A 184 23.22 -18.69 7.82
N VAL A 185 22.94 -17.86 6.81
CA VAL A 185 23.65 -17.88 5.53
C VAL A 185 24.57 -16.69 5.33
N TYR A 186 24.32 -15.59 6.07
CA TYR A 186 25.15 -14.40 6.00
C TYR A 186 25.08 -13.58 7.28
N ASN A 187 26.25 -13.17 7.78
CA ASN A 187 26.37 -12.20 8.87
C ASN A 187 26.85 -10.88 8.28
N THR A 188 26.04 -9.84 8.40
CA THR A 188 26.34 -8.53 7.82
C THR A 188 27.54 -7.88 8.54
N PRO A 189 28.60 -7.50 7.81
CA PRO A 189 29.71 -6.76 8.39
C PRO A 189 29.25 -5.41 8.97
N SER A 190 29.84 -5.01 10.11
CA SER A 190 29.51 -3.73 10.76
C SER A 190 29.73 -2.51 9.88
N SER A 191 30.61 -2.61 8.86
CA SER A 191 30.85 -1.56 7.86
C SER A 191 29.65 -1.32 6.93
N ILE A 192 28.77 -2.31 6.75
CA ILE A 192 27.52 -2.17 5.99
C ILE A 192 26.39 -1.70 6.91
N GLY A 193 26.36 -2.17 8.16
CA GLY A 193 25.29 -1.89 9.13
C GLY A 193 24.16 -2.91 9.06
N THR A 194 22.92 -2.46 9.20
CA THR A 194 21.74 -3.32 9.14
C THR A 194 21.42 -3.71 7.69
N LEU A 195 21.15 -4.99 7.46
CA LEU A 195 20.52 -5.50 6.24
C LEU A 195 19.27 -6.31 6.63
N GLU A 196 18.14 -5.99 5.99
CA GLU A 196 16.83 -6.62 6.20
C GLU A 196 16.00 -6.63 4.89
N GLY A 197 14.69 -6.86 4.92
CA GLY A 197 13.85 -6.78 3.73
C GLY A 197 14.15 -7.86 2.69
N SER A 198 14.34 -9.10 3.15
CA SER A 198 14.77 -10.21 2.28
C SER A 198 13.77 -10.51 1.17
N ARG A 199 14.27 -10.71 -0.07
CA ARG A 199 13.52 -11.27 -1.20
C ARG A 199 14.40 -12.32 -1.88
N MET A 200 13.88 -13.55 -2.02
CA MET A 200 14.68 -14.68 -2.52
C MET A 200 14.24 -15.09 -3.92
N TYR A 201 15.25 -15.32 -4.79
CA TYR A 201 15.05 -15.69 -6.19
C TYR A 201 16.03 -16.78 -6.62
N LYS A 202 15.69 -17.48 -7.71
CA LYS A 202 16.59 -18.37 -8.44
C LYS A 202 16.64 -17.94 -9.90
N LYS A 203 17.84 -17.84 -10.46
CA LYS A 203 18.05 -17.52 -11.87
C LYS A 203 19.31 -18.23 -12.38
N ASP A 204 19.19 -18.93 -13.52
CA ASP A 204 20.29 -19.64 -14.18
C ASP A 204 21.09 -20.55 -13.21
N GLY A 205 20.37 -21.23 -12.29
CA GLY A 205 20.96 -22.13 -11.30
C GLY A 205 21.60 -21.46 -10.09
N ALA A 206 21.68 -20.13 -10.05
CA ALA A 206 22.16 -19.37 -8.89
C ALA A 206 21.00 -18.88 -8.03
N TYR A 207 21.22 -18.81 -6.71
CA TYR A 207 20.27 -18.29 -5.72
C TYR A 207 20.67 -16.86 -5.35
N TYR A 208 19.67 -15.99 -5.24
CA TYR A 208 19.84 -14.58 -4.93
C TYR A 208 18.96 -14.21 -3.73
N ILE A 209 19.51 -13.40 -2.82
CA ILE A 209 18.74 -12.76 -1.75
C ILE A 209 18.98 -11.25 -1.88
N PHE A 210 17.92 -10.51 -2.19
CA PHE A 210 17.91 -9.06 -2.17
C PHE A 210 17.63 -8.60 -0.75
N VAL A 211 18.45 -7.69 -0.23
CA VAL A 211 18.33 -7.17 1.13
C VAL A 211 18.52 -5.67 1.16
N THR A 212 17.74 -4.96 1.94
CA THR A 212 17.83 -3.52 2.05
C THR A 212 18.76 -3.09 3.18
N ARG A 213 19.50 -2.02 2.95
CA ARG A 213 20.01 -1.17 4.00
C ARG A 213 18.95 -0.07 4.21
N PRO A 214 18.20 -0.07 5.33
CA PRO A 214 17.03 0.80 5.51
C PRO A 214 17.30 2.26 5.17
N ALA A 215 16.41 2.86 4.41
CA ALA A 215 16.44 4.24 3.92
C ALA A 215 17.67 4.62 3.06
N ASN A 216 18.63 3.73 2.84
CA ASN A 216 19.89 4.08 2.14
C ASN A 216 20.13 3.30 0.85
N GLY A 217 19.64 2.05 0.73
CA GLY A 217 20.01 1.28 -0.45
C GLY A 217 19.62 -0.19 -0.43
N GLN A 218 20.18 -0.91 -1.39
CA GLN A 218 19.90 -2.32 -1.64
C GLN A 218 21.20 -3.07 -1.96
N TYR A 219 21.30 -4.27 -1.37
CA TYR A 219 22.36 -5.22 -1.65
C TYR A 219 21.80 -6.52 -2.20
N VAL A 220 22.64 -7.28 -2.88
CA VAL A 220 22.30 -8.58 -3.45
C VAL A 220 23.32 -9.60 -2.97
N LEU A 221 22.84 -10.65 -2.35
CA LEU A 221 23.59 -11.85 -2.02
C LEU A 221 23.39 -12.87 -3.14
N LYS A 222 24.47 -13.51 -3.61
CA LYS A 222 24.44 -14.52 -4.67
C LYS A 222 25.18 -15.77 -4.24
N SER A 223 24.58 -16.95 -4.49
CA SER A 223 25.19 -18.26 -4.30
C SER A 223 25.01 -19.13 -5.54
N THR A 224 26.08 -19.77 -5.98
CA THR A 224 26.08 -20.80 -7.04
C THR A 224 26.13 -22.22 -6.46
N SER A 225 26.19 -22.36 -5.13
CA SER A 225 26.34 -23.65 -4.44
C SER A 225 25.02 -24.20 -3.88
N GLY A 226 23.96 -23.37 -3.86
CA GLY A 226 22.66 -23.76 -3.34
C GLY A 226 22.01 -22.69 -2.44
N PRO A 227 20.78 -22.95 -1.95
CA PRO A 227 19.99 -21.97 -1.18
C PRO A 227 20.62 -21.64 0.18
N PHE A 228 21.47 -22.48 0.72
CA PHE A 228 22.16 -22.26 1.99
C PHE A 228 23.58 -21.67 1.84
N GLY A 229 23.96 -21.22 0.63
CA GLY A 229 25.23 -20.56 0.38
C GLY A 229 26.39 -21.51 0.13
N PRO A 230 27.65 -21.02 0.20
CA PRO A 230 28.01 -19.67 0.63
C PRO A 230 27.54 -18.58 -0.32
N TYR A 231 27.31 -17.38 0.23
CA TYR A 231 26.88 -16.20 -0.52
C TYR A 231 27.98 -15.16 -0.65
N GLU A 232 28.08 -14.59 -1.84
CA GLU A 232 28.85 -13.37 -2.14
C GLU A 232 27.89 -12.18 -2.10
N ILE A 233 28.33 -11.02 -1.62
CA ILE A 233 27.51 -9.80 -1.54
C ILE A 233 28.00 -8.74 -2.51
N LYS A 234 27.06 -8.03 -3.15
CA LYS A 234 27.35 -6.86 -3.98
C LYS A 234 26.28 -5.79 -3.75
N GLU A 235 26.70 -4.53 -3.76
CA GLU A 235 25.81 -3.38 -3.74
C GLU A 235 25.05 -3.28 -5.07
N LEU A 236 23.74 -3.14 -5.03
CA LEU A 236 22.89 -2.81 -6.18
C LEU A 236 22.74 -1.30 -6.31
N LEU A 237 22.44 -0.63 -5.20
CA LEU A 237 22.39 0.82 -5.10
C LEU A 237 22.67 1.28 -3.66
N LEU A 238 23.23 2.48 -3.52
CA LEU A 238 23.45 3.13 -2.23
C LEU A 238 23.36 4.65 -2.39
N ASN A 239 22.57 5.29 -1.55
CA ASN A 239 22.36 6.75 -1.53
C ASN A 239 22.00 7.33 -2.92
N LEU A 240 21.24 6.57 -3.70
CA LEU A 240 20.85 6.95 -5.05
C LEU A 240 19.80 8.07 -5.04
N GLY A 241 19.90 9.02 -5.97
CA GLY A 241 18.90 10.09 -6.11
C GLY A 241 17.52 9.53 -6.45
N SER A 242 16.50 10.08 -5.79
CA SER A 242 15.09 9.73 -5.95
C SER A 242 14.51 10.28 -7.26
N PRO A 243 13.59 9.57 -7.93
CA PRO A 243 12.79 10.13 -9.01
C PRO A 243 11.71 11.12 -8.51
N ILE A 244 11.40 11.10 -7.22
CA ILE A 244 10.49 12.07 -6.58
C ILE A 244 11.34 13.20 -5.96
N PRO A 245 11.09 14.48 -6.28
CA PRO A 245 11.77 15.59 -5.62
C PRO A 245 11.63 15.51 -4.09
N ASN A 246 12.74 15.61 -3.37
CA ASN A 246 12.84 15.45 -1.91
C ASN A 246 12.40 14.09 -1.35
N GLY A 247 12.11 13.10 -2.18
CA GLY A 247 11.82 11.73 -1.76
C GLY A 247 13.07 11.02 -1.23
N GLY A 248 12.86 9.96 -0.47
CA GLY A 248 13.90 9.08 0.04
C GLY A 248 14.62 8.30 -1.07
N VAL A 249 15.69 7.61 -0.71
CA VAL A 249 16.37 6.67 -1.61
C VAL A 249 15.45 5.49 -1.90
N PRO A 250 15.27 5.07 -3.19
CA PRO A 250 14.53 3.84 -3.48
C PRO A 250 15.20 2.64 -2.81
N HIS A 251 14.45 1.86 -2.05
CA HIS A 251 14.98 0.70 -1.31
C HIS A 251 13.91 -0.36 -1.02
N GLN A 252 14.31 -1.49 -0.47
CA GLN A 252 13.46 -2.63 -0.07
C GLN A 252 12.47 -3.03 -1.17
N GLY A 253 13.03 -3.63 -2.22
CA GLY A 253 12.26 -3.96 -3.40
C GLY A 253 12.37 -5.42 -3.82
N GLY A 254 11.67 -5.72 -4.90
CA GLY A 254 11.59 -7.01 -5.53
C GLY A 254 12.04 -7.00 -6.98
N LEU A 255 12.61 -8.12 -7.41
CA LEU A 255 13.00 -8.39 -8.77
C LEU A 255 11.88 -9.14 -9.51
N VAL A 256 11.64 -8.79 -10.76
CA VAL A 256 10.64 -9.44 -11.61
C VAL A 256 11.09 -9.49 -13.07
N ASP A 257 10.80 -10.59 -13.75
CA ASP A 257 10.99 -10.73 -15.19
C ASP A 257 9.70 -10.50 -15.95
N THR A 258 9.81 -10.08 -17.21
CA THR A 258 8.68 -10.00 -18.13
C THR A 258 8.58 -11.28 -18.99
N PRO A 259 7.42 -11.54 -19.65
CA PRO A 259 7.31 -12.62 -20.63
C PRO A 259 8.32 -12.53 -21.79
N ASN A 260 8.88 -11.34 -22.05
CA ASN A 260 9.89 -11.11 -23.08
C ASN A 260 11.33 -11.42 -22.60
N GLY A 261 11.51 -11.71 -21.29
CA GLY A 261 12.80 -11.98 -20.67
C GLY A 261 13.56 -10.74 -20.19
N ASP A 262 12.96 -9.56 -20.26
CA ASP A 262 13.49 -8.35 -19.65
C ASP A 262 13.29 -8.38 -18.14
N TRP A 263 14.20 -7.74 -17.39
CA TRP A 263 14.17 -7.74 -15.94
C TRP A 263 13.99 -6.34 -15.39
N PHE A 264 13.19 -6.25 -14.33
CA PHE A 264 12.90 -5.00 -13.62
C PHE A 264 13.07 -5.18 -12.12
N TYR A 265 13.43 -4.10 -11.46
CA TYR A 265 13.48 -3.99 -10.02
C TYR A 265 12.48 -2.92 -9.59
N MET A 266 11.54 -3.28 -8.73
CA MET A 266 10.60 -2.37 -8.11
C MET A 266 11.01 -2.15 -6.66
N ALA A 267 11.05 -0.90 -6.23
CA ALA A 267 11.36 -0.50 -4.86
C ALA A 267 10.34 0.53 -4.39
N PHE A 268 10.29 0.83 -3.11
CA PHE A 268 9.54 1.98 -2.64
C PHE A 268 10.45 3.16 -2.27
N ILE A 269 9.84 4.34 -2.23
CA ILE A 269 10.46 5.60 -1.82
C ILE A 269 9.71 6.10 -0.60
N ASP A 270 10.42 6.47 0.47
CA ASP A 270 9.86 7.24 1.58
C ASP A 270 9.42 8.61 1.07
N SER A 271 8.10 8.82 0.96
CA SER A 271 7.46 9.98 0.34
C SER A 271 6.44 10.62 1.29
N TYR A 272 6.78 10.74 2.59
CA TYR A 272 5.88 11.32 3.60
C TYR A 272 5.57 12.80 3.33
N PRO A 273 4.32 13.20 3.52
CA PRO A 273 3.22 12.54 4.25
C PRO A 273 2.45 11.46 3.48
N GLY A 274 2.73 11.23 2.20
CA GLY A 274 2.05 10.27 1.35
C GLY A 274 2.38 8.79 1.64
N GLY A 275 3.36 8.51 2.53
CA GLY A 275 3.78 7.17 2.86
C GLY A 275 4.90 6.64 1.96
N ARG A 276 4.88 5.37 1.64
CA ARG A 276 5.90 4.66 0.86
C ARG A 276 5.36 4.28 -0.50
N VAL A 277 5.86 4.90 -1.55
CA VAL A 277 5.33 4.79 -2.91
C VAL A 277 6.23 3.98 -3.84
N PRO A 278 5.68 3.09 -4.70
CA PRO A 278 6.47 2.19 -5.56
C PRO A 278 7.06 2.90 -6.77
N THR A 279 8.29 2.54 -7.10
CA THR A 279 9.05 3.00 -8.27
C THR A 279 9.70 1.81 -8.99
N LEU A 280 9.85 1.90 -10.31
CA LEU A 280 10.28 0.82 -11.18
C LEU A 280 11.51 1.23 -12.01
N ALA A 281 12.49 0.35 -12.14
CA ALA A 281 13.64 0.56 -13.01
C ALA A 281 14.05 -0.74 -13.74
N PRO A 282 14.57 -0.65 -14.98
CA PRO A 282 15.13 -1.80 -15.69
C PRO A 282 16.39 -2.33 -15.01
N ILE A 283 16.60 -3.63 -15.13
CA ILE A 283 17.80 -4.36 -14.67
C ILE A 283 18.51 -4.97 -15.86
N THR A 284 19.82 -4.86 -15.85
CA THR A 284 20.74 -5.66 -16.70
C THR A 284 21.53 -6.64 -15.84
N TRP A 285 22.04 -7.69 -16.45
CA TRP A 285 22.84 -8.70 -15.76
C TRP A 285 24.30 -8.60 -16.19
N GLY A 286 25.21 -8.42 -15.23
CA GLY A 286 26.65 -8.38 -15.46
C GLY A 286 27.22 -9.76 -15.81
N SER A 287 28.43 -9.79 -16.39
CA SER A 287 29.15 -11.04 -16.67
C SER A 287 29.53 -11.80 -15.39
N ASP A 288 29.54 -11.15 -14.24
CA ASP A 288 29.72 -11.73 -12.92
C ASP A 288 28.43 -12.35 -12.36
N GLY A 289 27.33 -12.23 -13.11
CA GLY A 289 26.01 -12.74 -12.76
C GLY A 289 25.29 -11.94 -11.66
N PHE A 290 25.73 -10.72 -11.35
CA PHE A 290 24.99 -9.81 -10.50
C PHE A 290 24.13 -8.85 -11.33
N PRO A 291 22.95 -8.44 -10.80
CA PRO A 291 22.13 -7.42 -11.44
C PRO A 291 22.75 -6.03 -11.32
N ALA A 292 22.41 -5.16 -12.25
CA ALA A 292 22.75 -3.74 -12.24
C ALA A 292 21.53 -2.93 -12.70
N LEU A 293 21.23 -1.84 -11.99
CA LEU A 293 20.17 -0.91 -12.37
C LEU A 293 20.56 -0.09 -13.60
N GLU A 294 19.60 0.14 -14.47
CA GLU A 294 19.73 1.16 -15.50
C GLU A 294 19.46 2.55 -14.88
N LEU A 295 20.50 3.37 -14.83
CA LEU A 295 20.46 4.71 -14.23
C LEU A 295 20.33 5.78 -15.30
N VAL A 296 19.60 6.85 -14.96
CA VAL A 296 19.50 8.07 -15.78
C VAL A 296 20.26 9.18 -15.05
N ASN A 297 21.35 9.70 -15.67
CA ASN A 297 22.22 10.71 -15.07
C ASN A 297 22.73 10.34 -13.65
N ASN A 298 23.10 9.08 -13.45
CA ASN A 298 23.56 8.52 -12.17
C ASN A 298 22.52 8.60 -11.03
N ALA A 299 21.24 8.62 -11.37
CA ALA A 299 20.12 8.58 -10.44
C ALA A 299 19.09 7.55 -10.92
N TRP A 300 18.14 7.22 -10.08
CA TRP A 300 16.94 6.48 -10.50
C TRP A 300 16.14 7.35 -11.47
N GLY A 301 15.80 6.82 -12.65
CA GLY A 301 15.12 7.58 -13.70
C GLY A 301 13.71 8.04 -13.30
N VAL A 302 13.40 9.29 -13.61
CA VAL A 302 12.02 9.78 -13.52
C VAL A 302 11.12 9.08 -14.54
N SER A 303 11.70 8.67 -15.68
CA SER A 303 10.96 7.97 -16.75
C SER A 303 11.85 6.92 -17.40
N TYR A 304 11.23 5.83 -17.84
CA TYR A 304 11.85 4.76 -18.63
C TYR A 304 10.90 4.29 -19.74
N THR A 305 11.43 3.50 -20.67
CA THR A 305 10.60 2.77 -21.64
C THR A 305 9.73 1.75 -20.90
N ALA A 306 8.46 1.67 -21.25
CA ALA A 306 7.52 0.74 -20.65
C ALA A 306 7.96 -0.73 -20.93
N PRO A 307 7.88 -1.61 -19.91
CA PRO A 307 8.26 -3.02 -20.05
C PRO A 307 7.39 -3.79 -21.05
N LEU A 308 6.12 -3.42 -21.14
CA LEU A 308 5.09 -4.03 -21.98
C LEU A 308 4.15 -2.92 -22.47
N PRO A 309 3.28 -3.18 -23.46
CA PRO A 309 2.22 -2.26 -23.86
C PRO A 309 1.37 -1.86 -22.67
N LEU A 310 1.15 -0.55 -22.48
CA LEU A 310 0.45 -0.04 -21.30
C LEU A 310 -1.05 -0.36 -21.34
N THR A 311 -1.58 -0.79 -20.22
CA THR A 311 -2.99 -1.07 -19.97
C THR A 311 -3.48 -0.16 -18.84
N PRO A 312 -3.96 1.06 -19.13
CA PRO A 312 -4.27 2.05 -18.11
C PRO A 312 -5.31 1.59 -17.10
N VAL A 313 -5.05 1.83 -15.82
CA VAL A 313 -5.97 1.65 -14.69
C VAL A 313 -6.21 3.03 -14.06
N SER A 314 -7.47 3.33 -13.72
CA SER A 314 -7.81 4.60 -13.08
C SER A 314 -7.94 4.41 -11.57
N HIS A 315 -7.26 5.26 -10.80
CA HIS A 315 -7.41 5.37 -9.34
C HIS A 315 -8.27 6.59 -8.95
N THR A 316 -8.90 7.23 -9.93
CA THR A 316 -9.86 8.32 -9.74
C THR A 316 -11.24 7.89 -10.20
N GLY A 317 -12.27 8.51 -9.66
CA GLY A 317 -13.67 8.23 -9.98
C GLY A 317 -14.53 8.17 -8.74
N THR A 318 -15.77 7.75 -8.91
CA THR A 318 -16.77 7.68 -7.85
C THR A 318 -17.09 6.23 -7.51
N ASP A 319 -17.00 5.90 -6.22
CA ASP A 319 -17.56 4.69 -5.63
C ASP A 319 -18.88 5.06 -4.94
N ASN A 320 -19.97 4.50 -5.41
CA ASN A 320 -21.32 4.67 -4.84
C ASN A 320 -21.71 3.52 -3.92
N PHE A 321 -20.77 2.68 -3.53
CA PHE A 321 -20.97 1.52 -2.65
C PHE A 321 -22.09 0.60 -3.14
N SER A 322 -22.16 0.39 -4.44
CA SER A 322 -23.11 -0.54 -5.05
C SER A 322 -22.73 -2.00 -4.73
N GLY A 323 -23.74 -2.86 -4.62
CA GLY A 323 -23.53 -4.25 -4.28
C GLY A 323 -23.68 -4.52 -2.79
N THR A 324 -22.94 -5.51 -2.26
CA THR A 324 -23.08 -6.00 -0.88
C THR A 324 -21.77 -6.03 -0.09
N GLU A 325 -20.66 -5.65 -0.73
CA GLU A 325 -19.31 -5.69 -0.15
C GLU A 325 -18.53 -4.45 -0.57
N LEU A 326 -17.54 -4.07 0.23
CA LEU A 326 -16.60 -3.01 -0.10
C LEU A 326 -15.62 -3.48 -1.18
N GLY A 327 -15.22 -2.57 -2.06
CA GLY A 327 -14.13 -2.82 -3.01
C GLY A 327 -12.79 -3.04 -2.30
N PRO A 328 -11.82 -3.70 -2.98
CA PRO A 328 -10.54 -4.06 -2.37
C PRO A 328 -9.60 -2.88 -2.10
N GLN A 329 -9.93 -1.66 -2.52
CA GLN A 329 -9.22 -0.42 -2.19
C GLN A 329 -9.55 0.11 -0.79
N TRP A 330 -10.59 -0.43 -0.13
CA TRP A 330 -11.04 0.00 1.18
C TRP A 330 -10.40 -0.80 2.31
N GLU A 331 -10.01 -0.11 3.37
CA GLU A 331 -9.41 -0.71 4.57
C GLU A 331 -9.94 0.00 5.82
N TRP A 332 -10.39 -0.77 6.80
CA TRP A 332 -10.80 -0.27 8.11
C TRP A 332 -9.59 0.07 8.97
N ASN A 333 -9.69 1.13 9.74
CA ASN A 333 -8.76 1.40 10.83
C ASN A 333 -8.99 0.37 11.96
N HIS A 334 -8.16 -0.70 11.99
CA HIS A 334 -8.35 -1.93 12.78
C HIS A 334 -9.49 -2.83 12.23
N ASN A 335 -9.77 -3.94 12.93
CA ASN A 335 -10.90 -4.80 12.55
C ASN A 335 -12.24 -4.11 12.81
N PRO A 336 -13.14 -4.09 11.84
CA PRO A 336 -14.49 -3.53 12.06
C PRO A 336 -15.35 -4.44 12.96
N ASP A 337 -16.35 -3.87 13.58
CA ASP A 337 -17.53 -4.62 14.04
C ASP A 337 -18.45 -4.82 12.84
N THR A 338 -18.46 -6.03 12.29
CA THR A 338 -19.22 -6.37 11.08
C THR A 338 -20.74 -6.31 11.29
N THR A 339 -21.22 -6.20 12.54
CA THR A 339 -22.64 -6.02 12.85
C THR A 339 -23.07 -4.55 12.81
N LYS A 340 -22.11 -3.63 12.64
CA LYS A 340 -22.32 -2.18 12.73
C LYS A 340 -22.12 -1.45 11.40
N PHE A 341 -22.01 -2.17 10.30
CA PHE A 341 -22.07 -1.59 8.96
C PHE A 341 -22.75 -2.53 7.98
N SER A 342 -23.21 -1.99 6.88
CA SER A 342 -23.71 -2.75 5.73
C SER A 342 -23.51 -1.96 4.45
N VAL A 343 -23.29 -2.70 3.34
CA VAL A 343 -23.21 -2.13 1.99
C VAL A 343 -24.46 -2.59 1.24
N SER A 344 -25.28 -1.64 0.80
CA SER A 344 -26.47 -1.86 -0.02
C SER A 344 -26.93 -0.52 -0.59
N ASP A 345 -26.57 -0.23 -1.85
CA ASP A 345 -26.81 1.08 -2.49
C ASP A 345 -26.38 2.25 -1.58
N GLY A 346 -25.15 2.17 -1.09
CA GLY A 346 -24.53 3.05 -0.09
C GLY A 346 -23.88 2.24 1.04
N LEU A 347 -23.00 2.88 1.80
CA LEU A 347 -22.41 2.32 3.00
C LEU A 347 -23.10 2.87 4.24
N THR A 348 -23.88 2.06 4.93
CA THR A 348 -24.45 2.41 6.24
C THR A 348 -23.41 2.19 7.34
N LEU A 349 -23.11 3.23 8.11
CA LEU A 349 -22.27 3.17 9.31
C LEU A 349 -23.13 3.42 10.56
N ASN A 350 -23.38 2.36 11.33
CA ASN A 350 -23.96 2.50 12.67
C ASN A 350 -22.87 2.88 13.67
N THR A 351 -23.20 3.65 14.70
CA THR A 351 -22.24 3.91 15.78
C THR A 351 -21.79 2.60 16.42
N ALA A 352 -20.46 2.36 16.42
CA ALA A 352 -19.84 1.12 16.94
C ALA A 352 -19.11 1.34 18.27
N THR A 353 -18.83 2.59 18.63
CA THR A 353 -18.06 2.94 19.83
C THR A 353 -18.67 4.16 20.50
N VAL A 354 -18.69 4.16 21.85
CA VAL A 354 -18.96 5.37 22.65
C VAL A 354 -17.60 5.92 23.06
N THR A 355 -17.21 7.06 22.50
CA THR A 355 -15.91 7.71 22.69
C THR A 355 -16.00 9.19 22.31
N ASP A 356 -15.03 9.99 22.75
CA ASP A 356 -14.76 11.34 22.24
C ASP A 356 -13.46 11.40 21.44
N ASP A 357 -12.87 10.23 21.15
CA ASP A 357 -11.57 10.08 20.52
C ASP A 357 -11.71 9.34 19.17
N LEU A 358 -11.41 10.03 18.07
CA LEU A 358 -11.40 9.44 16.73
C LEU A 358 -10.45 8.24 16.62
N TYR A 359 -9.33 8.25 17.31
CA TYR A 359 -8.35 7.16 17.28
C TYR A 359 -8.87 5.87 17.93
N HIS A 360 -9.96 5.95 18.72
CA HIS A 360 -10.68 4.83 19.31
C HIS A 360 -12.04 4.58 18.67
N ALA A 361 -12.38 5.32 17.60
CA ALA A 361 -13.64 5.15 16.89
C ALA A 361 -13.57 3.92 15.95
N ARG A 362 -14.13 2.80 16.42
CA ARG A 362 -14.26 1.57 15.62
C ARG A 362 -15.14 1.82 14.39
N ASN A 363 -14.92 1.09 13.31
CA ASN A 363 -15.59 1.27 12.02
C ASN A 363 -15.28 2.62 11.34
N THR A 364 -14.08 3.15 11.55
CA THR A 364 -13.51 4.20 10.71
C THR A 364 -12.96 3.54 9.45
N LEU A 365 -13.59 3.82 8.30
CA LEU A 365 -13.19 3.28 7.00
C LEU A 365 -12.24 4.24 6.31
N SER A 366 -11.20 3.72 5.65
CA SER A 366 -10.16 4.53 5.04
C SER A 366 -9.86 4.15 3.61
N HIS A 367 -9.42 5.15 2.85
CA HIS A 367 -8.91 5.05 1.48
C HIS A 367 -7.54 5.71 1.38
N ARG A 368 -6.61 5.15 0.59
CA ARG A 368 -5.31 5.78 0.34
C ARG A 368 -5.46 7.12 -0.37
N ILE A 369 -4.60 8.06 -0.04
CA ILE A 369 -4.53 9.34 -0.76
C ILE A 369 -3.72 9.12 -2.03
N LEU A 370 -4.31 9.43 -3.17
CA LEU A 370 -3.62 9.43 -4.45
C LEU A 370 -2.78 10.71 -4.58
N GLY A 371 -1.48 10.56 -4.78
CA GLY A 371 -0.57 11.69 -4.94
C GLY A 371 -0.33 12.10 -6.39
N PRO A 372 0.42 13.20 -6.57
CA PRO A 372 0.96 14.07 -5.53
C PRO A 372 -0.09 14.98 -4.87
N THR A 373 -1.22 15.21 -5.52
CA THR A 373 -2.38 15.97 -5.02
C THR A 373 -3.67 15.30 -5.45
N SER A 374 -4.66 15.24 -4.59
CA SER A 374 -6.01 14.77 -4.91
C SER A 374 -7.04 15.34 -3.95
N SER A 375 -8.31 15.21 -4.31
CA SER A 375 -9.45 15.48 -3.43
C SER A 375 -10.23 14.20 -3.19
N GLY A 376 -10.56 13.93 -1.93
CA GLY A 376 -11.54 12.92 -1.53
C GLY A 376 -12.83 13.59 -1.09
N THR A 377 -13.94 13.35 -1.78
CA THR A 377 -15.27 13.92 -1.45
C THR A 377 -16.22 12.80 -1.04
N PHE A 378 -16.78 12.90 0.15
CA PHE A 378 -17.79 11.99 0.67
C PHE A 378 -19.16 12.66 0.71
N VAL A 379 -20.22 11.94 0.33
CA VAL A 379 -21.61 12.38 0.45
C VAL A 379 -22.26 11.61 1.59
N LEU A 380 -22.70 12.30 2.63
CA LEU A 380 -23.28 11.70 3.82
C LEU A 380 -24.77 12.06 3.94
N ASP A 381 -25.66 11.05 4.05
CA ASP A 381 -26.98 11.21 4.63
C ASP A 381 -26.90 11.02 6.15
N ILE A 382 -27.22 12.07 6.88
CA ILE A 382 -27.14 12.14 8.35
C ILE A 382 -28.50 12.10 9.04
N SER A 383 -29.56 11.81 8.29
CA SER A 383 -30.95 11.85 8.79
C SER A 383 -31.21 10.92 9.98
N SER A 384 -30.39 9.87 10.13
CA SER A 384 -30.52 8.85 11.17
C SER A 384 -29.53 8.99 12.33
N MET A 385 -28.81 10.13 12.42
CA MET A 385 -27.95 10.42 13.58
C MET A 385 -28.78 10.58 14.86
N ALA A 386 -28.28 9.97 15.95
CA ALA A 386 -28.82 10.10 17.28
C ALA A 386 -28.13 11.19 18.12
N ASP A 387 -28.72 11.57 19.26
CA ASP A 387 -28.13 12.53 20.20
C ASP A 387 -26.79 12.03 20.73
N GLY A 388 -25.73 12.81 20.52
CA GLY A 388 -24.34 12.50 20.86
C GLY A 388 -23.53 11.91 19.72
N ASP A 389 -24.09 11.71 18.53
CA ASP A 389 -23.34 11.19 17.39
C ASP A 389 -22.42 12.24 16.77
N ARG A 390 -21.29 11.74 16.25
CA ARG A 390 -20.28 12.47 15.50
C ARG A 390 -20.00 11.70 14.22
N ALA A 391 -20.28 12.29 13.07
CA ALA A 391 -20.04 11.67 11.78
C ALA A 391 -19.28 12.63 10.86
N GLY A 392 -18.32 12.14 10.11
CA GLY A 392 -17.53 13.01 9.25
C GLY A 392 -16.40 12.32 8.54
N VAL A 393 -15.46 13.14 8.06
CA VAL A 393 -14.29 12.70 7.30
C VAL A 393 -13.01 13.28 7.89
N ALA A 394 -11.93 12.51 7.82
CA ALA A 394 -10.64 12.87 8.41
C ALA A 394 -9.48 12.68 7.44
N ALA A 395 -8.46 13.52 7.56
CA ALA A 395 -7.11 13.20 7.15
C ALA A 395 -6.46 12.46 8.34
N LEU A 396 -6.43 11.12 8.23
CA LEU A 396 -6.13 10.24 9.36
C LEU A 396 -4.68 9.76 9.32
N ARG A 397 -3.98 9.97 10.43
CA ARG A 397 -2.65 9.45 10.74
C ARG A 397 -2.35 9.70 12.23
N ASP A 398 -1.09 9.71 12.65
CA ASP A 398 -0.62 10.07 14.01
C ASP A 398 -0.88 11.53 14.43
N SER A 399 -1.01 12.42 13.45
CA SER A 399 -1.49 13.80 13.61
C SER A 399 -2.64 14.01 12.64
N SER A 400 -3.85 14.28 13.14
CA SER A 400 -5.07 14.27 12.34
C SER A 400 -5.90 15.53 12.53
N ALA A 401 -6.77 15.76 11.56
CA ALA A 401 -7.90 16.68 11.65
C ALA A 401 -9.10 16.06 10.95
N TRP A 402 -10.30 16.49 11.33
CA TRP A 402 -11.53 16.04 10.71
C TRP A 402 -12.56 17.15 10.59
N ILE A 403 -13.43 17.03 9.61
CA ILE A 403 -14.65 17.84 9.45
C ILE A 403 -15.84 16.91 9.51
N GLY A 404 -16.92 17.33 10.16
CA GLY A 404 -18.10 16.49 10.29
C GLY A 404 -19.29 17.19 10.94
N VAL A 405 -20.31 16.39 11.15
CA VAL A 405 -21.58 16.81 11.76
C VAL A 405 -21.65 16.31 13.20
N LEU A 406 -21.99 17.21 14.10
CA LEU A 406 -22.26 16.96 15.50
C LEU A 406 -23.77 17.01 15.72
N LYS A 407 -24.34 15.97 16.33
CA LYS A 407 -25.75 15.91 16.75
C LYS A 407 -25.83 16.00 18.27
N ASP A 408 -26.34 17.13 18.78
CA ASP A 408 -26.54 17.37 20.22
C ASP A 408 -27.96 17.78 20.51
N GLY A 409 -28.77 16.84 21.02
CA GLY A 409 -30.21 16.98 21.15
C GLY A 409 -30.86 17.25 19.78
N ASP A 410 -31.57 18.36 19.67
CA ASP A 410 -32.21 18.78 18.41
C ASP A 410 -31.29 19.61 17.52
N THR A 411 -30.08 19.98 18.00
CA THR A 411 -29.14 20.82 17.27
C THR A 411 -28.22 19.96 16.42
N THR A 412 -27.98 20.42 15.19
CA THR A 412 -26.99 19.84 14.27
C THR A 412 -26.00 20.93 13.85
N THR A 413 -24.72 20.68 14.02
CA THR A 413 -23.66 21.64 13.73
C THR A 413 -22.60 21.01 12.84
N LEU A 414 -22.17 21.70 11.81
CA LEU A 414 -20.94 21.36 11.09
C LEU A 414 -19.75 21.89 11.87
N SER A 415 -18.75 21.08 12.13
CA SER A 415 -17.56 21.49 12.86
C SER A 415 -16.29 20.89 12.26
N MET A 416 -15.20 21.62 12.40
CA MET A 416 -13.86 21.12 12.11
C MET A 416 -13.06 21.04 13.40
N TYR A 417 -12.45 19.88 13.62
CA TYR A 417 -11.52 19.61 14.72
C TYR A 417 -10.12 19.44 14.18
N SER A 418 -9.12 20.02 14.85
CA SER A 418 -7.72 19.90 14.51
C SER A 418 -6.87 19.73 15.76
N GLY A 419 -5.61 19.27 15.59
CA GLY A 419 -4.73 19.03 16.71
C GLY A 419 -4.95 17.69 17.42
N LEU A 420 -5.56 16.71 16.73
CA LEU A 420 -5.56 15.33 17.19
C LEU A 420 -4.14 14.79 17.03
N THR A 421 -3.58 14.21 18.07
CA THR A 421 -2.20 13.70 18.04
C THR A 421 -2.04 12.43 18.87
N MET A 422 -1.07 11.61 18.49
CA MET A 422 -0.60 10.45 19.23
C MET A 422 0.75 10.73 19.90
N THR A 423 1.06 9.97 20.96
CA THR A 423 2.38 9.88 21.56
C THR A 423 3.34 9.05 20.68
N SER A 424 4.62 9.02 21.01
CA SER A 424 5.60 8.13 20.37
C SER A 424 5.34 6.63 20.61
N SER A 425 4.45 6.27 21.52
CA SER A 425 3.97 4.89 21.74
C SER A 425 2.61 4.63 21.09
N TRP A 426 2.13 5.56 20.29
CA TRP A 426 0.89 5.48 19.50
C TRP A 426 -0.40 5.46 20.35
N ALA A 427 -0.34 5.94 21.57
CA ALA A 427 -1.53 6.25 22.36
C ALA A 427 -2.00 7.69 22.06
N THR A 428 -3.29 7.94 22.17
CA THR A 428 -3.83 9.30 22.01
C THR A 428 -3.21 10.26 23.03
N SER A 429 -2.65 11.36 22.57
CA SER A 429 -2.18 12.45 23.41
C SER A 429 -3.10 13.67 23.39
N SER A 430 -3.86 13.83 22.30
CA SER A 430 -4.86 14.88 22.14
C SER A 430 -5.99 14.41 21.23
N THR A 431 -7.23 14.64 21.63
CA THR A 431 -8.44 14.44 20.80
C THR A 431 -8.75 15.66 19.93
N GLY A 432 -7.90 16.69 19.98
CA GLY A 432 -8.05 17.93 19.23
C GLY A 432 -9.02 18.92 19.88
N SER A 433 -9.27 20.00 19.16
CA SER A 433 -10.27 21.01 19.52
C SER A 433 -10.99 21.52 18.29
N GLU A 434 -12.20 22.04 18.49
CA GLU A 434 -12.94 22.72 17.45
C GLU A 434 -12.19 23.99 17.02
N VAL A 435 -11.95 24.14 15.73
CA VAL A 435 -11.28 25.30 15.13
C VAL A 435 -12.20 26.13 14.25
N ALA A 436 -13.30 25.55 13.80
CA ALA A 436 -14.36 26.23 13.04
C ALA A 436 -15.66 25.49 13.20
N SER A 437 -16.78 26.22 13.14
CA SER A 437 -18.13 25.65 13.11
C SER A 437 -19.08 26.49 12.30
N ALA A 438 -20.18 25.87 11.83
CA ALA A 438 -21.27 26.49 11.11
C ALA A 438 -22.60 25.82 11.46
N ASP A 439 -23.69 26.58 11.52
CA ASP A 439 -25.02 26.02 11.66
C ASP A 439 -25.36 25.16 10.45
N PHE A 440 -25.99 24.00 10.71
CA PHE A 440 -26.41 23.07 9.69
C PHE A 440 -27.81 22.55 9.96
N SER A 441 -28.70 22.60 8.96
CA SER A 441 -30.08 22.17 9.10
C SER A 441 -30.52 21.13 8.05
N GLY A 442 -29.60 20.71 7.19
CA GLY A 442 -29.82 19.69 6.16
C GLY A 442 -29.76 18.26 6.72
N THR A 443 -30.15 17.31 5.88
CA THR A 443 -29.98 15.88 6.14
C THR A 443 -28.89 15.25 5.28
N LYS A 444 -28.37 15.99 4.30
CA LYS A 444 -27.31 15.56 3.40
C LYS A 444 -26.20 16.61 3.36
N VAL A 445 -24.95 16.15 3.40
CA VAL A 445 -23.76 17.01 3.36
C VAL A 445 -22.68 16.38 2.49
N TRP A 446 -21.96 17.20 1.73
CA TRP A 446 -20.76 16.85 1.01
C TRP A 446 -19.55 17.33 1.81
N LEU A 447 -18.67 16.42 2.19
CA LEU A 447 -17.46 16.73 2.92
C LEU A 447 -16.25 16.37 2.04
N ARG A 448 -15.37 17.35 1.82
CA ARG A 448 -14.21 17.21 0.94
C ARG A 448 -12.93 17.48 1.68
N ILE A 449 -11.93 16.64 1.44
CA ILE A 449 -10.55 16.87 1.85
C ILE A 449 -9.71 17.00 0.56
N TYR A 450 -9.12 18.16 0.32
CA TYR A 450 -8.04 18.31 -0.64
C TYR A 450 -6.72 18.00 0.07
N ALA A 451 -5.88 17.14 -0.50
CA ALA A 451 -4.60 16.76 0.07
C ALA A 451 -3.47 17.02 -0.93
N ASP A 452 -2.46 17.78 -0.50
CA ASP A 452 -1.17 17.94 -1.16
C ASP A 452 -0.13 17.14 -0.37
N ILE A 453 0.25 15.97 -0.91
CA ILE A 453 1.22 15.05 -0.28
C ILE A 453 2.60 15.12 -0.94
N ASN A 454 2.92 16.18 -1.67
CA ASN A 454 4.26 16.43 -2.19
C ASN A 454 5.28 16.46 -1.06
N VAL A 455 6.41 15.75 -1.24
CA VAL A 455 7.45 15.66 -0.23
C VAL A 455 8.14 17.02 -0.04
N GLY A 456 8.20 17.49 1.18
CA GLY A 456 8.93 18.70 1.57
C GLY A 456 8.17 20.02 1.37
N THR A 457 7.37 20.20 0.33
CA THR A 457 6.75 21.49 -0.02
C THR A 457 5.23 21.51 0.13
N GLY A 458 4.52 20.41 -0.08
CA GLY A 458 3.09 20.28 0.11
C GLY A 458 2.72 20.13 1.58
N LYS A 459 2.25 18.97 1.96
CA LYS A 459 1.89 18.59 3.34
C LYS A 459 0.69 19.33 3.88
N GLN A 460 -0.24 19.70 3.03
CA GLN A 460 -1.47 20.38 3.43
C GLN A 460 -2.69 19.52 3.12
N ALA A 461 -3.54 19.34 4.13
CA ALA A 461 -4.91 18.90 3.91
C ALA A 461 -5.84 20.10 4.16
N GLU A 462 -6.73 20.37 3.23
CA GLU A 462 -7.74 21.42 3.33
C GLU A 462 -9.12 20.81 3.39
N PHE A 463 -9.97 21.33 4.29
CA PHE A 463 -11.27 20.76 4.61
C PHE A 463 -12.38 21.69 4.15
N TYR A 464 -13.34 21.13 3.42
CA TYR A 464 -14.45 21.85 2.82
C TYR A 464 -15.76 21.11 3.06
N TYR A 465 -16.86 21.84 3.11
CA TYR A 465 -18.21 21.29 3.06
C TYR A 465 -19.05 21.96 1.98
N SER A 466 -20.08 21.26 1.54
CA SER A 466 -21.15 21.79 0.71
C SER A 466 -22.50 21.24 1.16
N THR A 467 -23.57 22.01 0.92
CA THR A 467 -24.96 21.62 1.19
C THR A 467 -25.74 21.30 -0.08
N ASP A 468 -25.15 21.54 -1.25
CA ASP A 468 -25.76 21.32 -2.56
C ASP A 468 -24.89 20.45 -3.52
N GLY A 469 -23.64 20.17 -3.12
CA GLY A 469 -22.66 19.41 -3.91
C GLY A 469 -21.95 20.25 -4.97
N GLU A 470 -22.31 21.52 -5.14
CA GLU A 470 -21.76 22.43 -6.16
C GLU A 470 -20.79 23.45 -5.54
N ALA A 471 -21.28 24.22 -4.55
CA ALA A 471 -20.50 25.26 -3.88
C ALA A 471 -19.84 24.74 -2.61
N PHE A 472 -18.51 24.73 -2.54
CA PHE A 472 -17.75 24.26 -1.38
C PHE A 472 -17.19 25.42 -0.57
N THR A 473 -17.44 25.40 0.75
CA THR A 473 -16.92 26.37 1.72
C THR A 473 -15.78 25.74 2.51
N LYS A 474 -14.61 26.41 2.50
CA LYS A 474 -13.46 26.00 3.31
C LYS A 474 -13.71 26.25 4.78
N MET A 475 -13.46 25.24 5.64
CA MET A 475 -13.52 25.36 7.10
C MET A 475 -12.13 25.48 7.74
N GLY A 476 -11.10 24.93 7.11
CA GLY A 476 -9.76 25.05 7.64
C GLY A 476 -8.76 24.12 6.95
N SER A 477 -7.62 23.92 7.61
CA SER A 477 -6.54 23.09 7.08
C SER A 477 -5.76 22.38 8.19
N LEU A 478 -5.03 21.35 7.80
CA LEU A 478 -4.05 20.62 8.61
C LEU A 478 -2.70 20.67 7.89
N GLU A 479 -1.64 21.07 8.60
CA GLU A 479 -0.28 20.77 8.16
C GLU A 479 0.01 19.30 8.51
N MET A 480 0.17 18.46 7.49
CA MET A 480 0.37 17.03 7.65
C MET A 480 1.79 16.71 8.16
N GLY A 481 1.89 15.82 9.13
CA GLY A 481 3.15 15.33 9.66
C GLY A 481 3.91 14.46 8.64
N ASN A 482 5.24 14.44 8.75
CA ASN A 482 6.12 13.64 7.91
C ASN A 482 6.98 12.65 8.72
N GLN A 483 6.58 12.31 9.93
CA GLN A 483 7.30 11.37 10.80
C GLN A 483 7.26 9.98 10.15
N TRP A 484 8.43 9.40 9.89
CA TRP A 484 8.53 8.08 9.26
C TRP A 484 8.16 6.93 10.21
N GLU A 485 8.27 7.15 11.52
CA GLU A 485 8.07 6.14 12.56
C GLU A 485 6.64 5.57 12.60
N PHE A 486 5.67 6.29 12.03
CA PHE A 486 4.31 5.76 11.87
C PHE A 486 4.21 4.76 10.72
N PHE A 487 5.21 4.68 9.87
CA PHE A 487 5.36 3.79 8.70
C PHE A 487 4.34 3.96 7.58
N ILE A 488 3.15 4.48 7.84
CA ILE A 488 2.03 4.57 6.89
C ILE A 488 1.80 6.04 6.52
N GLY A 489 1.36 6.30 5.27
CA GLY A 489 0.91 7.61 4.82
C GLY A 489 -0.47 8.00 5.36
N TYR A 490 -0.83 9.26 5.15
CA TYR A 490 -2.18 9.73 5.45
C TYR A 490 -3.24 9.00 4.62
N ARG A 491 -4.43 8.89 5.20
CA ARG A 491 -5.61 8.32 4.56
C ARG A 491 -6.76 9.32 4.55
N TYR A 492 -7.58 9.29 3.51
CA TYR A 492 -8.96 9.75 3.61
C TYR A 492 -9.71 8.75 4.47
N ALA A 493 -10.42 9.21 5.48
CA ALA A 493 -11.19 8.35 6.36
C ALA A 493 -12.61 8.89 6.55
N VAL A 494 -13.59 7.99 6.68
CA VAL A 494 -14.97 8.32 7.04
C VAL A 494 -15.33 7.56 8.32
N PHE A 495 -16.07 8.22 9.22
CA PHE A 495 -16.39 7.67 10.53
C PHE A 495 -17.79 8.06 11.00
N ASN A 496 -18.32 7.26 11.94
CA ASN A 496 -19.50 7.57 12.74
C ASN A 496 -19.35 6.95 14.13
N PHE A 497 -19.22 7.79 15.17
CA PHE A 497 -19.15 7.33 16.57
C PHE A 497 -20.09 8.12 17.46
N ALA A 498 -20.42 7.56 18.62
CA ALA A 498 -21.28 8.20 19.61
C ALA A 498 -20.45 8.75 20.79
N THR A 499 -20.85 9.90 21.36
CA THR A 499 -20.29 10.41 22.62
C THR A 499 -21.15 10.09 23.83
N LYS A 500 -22.41 9.66 23.63
CA LYS A 500 -23.38 9.37 24.70
C LYS A 500 -23.82 7.91 24.70
N ALA A 501 -24.50 7.46 23.65
CA ALA A 501 -25.04 6.11 23.54
C ALA A 501 -25.07 5.67 22.08
N LEU A 502 -24.85 4.38 21.85
CA LEU A 502 -24.98 3.78 20.51
C LEU A 502 -26.43 3.80 20.03
N GLY A 503 -26.66 3.85 18.73
CA GLY A 503 -27.99 3.70 18.12
C GLY A 503 -28.24 4.56 16.90
N GLY A 504 -27.41 5.57 16.63
CA GLY A 504 -27.54 6.35 15.41
C GLY A 504 -26.73 5.77 14.25
N SER A 505 -27.02 6.24 13.06
CA SER A 505 -26.35 5.83 11.83
C SER A 505 -26.25 6.96 10.81
N VAL A 506 -25.32 6.81 9.88
CA VAL A 506 -25.21 7.62 8.66
C VAL A 506 -25.10 6.70 7.45
N VAL A 507 -25.49 7.21 6.28
CA VAL A 507 -25.23 6.53 5.01
C VAL A 507 -24.20 7.34 4.24
N VAL A 508 -23.08 6.72 3.89
CA VAL A 508 -22.14 7.23 2.90
C VAL A 508 -22.68 6.84 1.54
N GLU A 509 -23.25 7.78 0.81
CA GLU A 509 -23.85 7.51 -0.49
C GLU A 509 -22.81 7.38 -1.59
N GLU A 510 -21.78 8.24 -1.52
CA GLU A 510 -20.73 8.31 -2.54
C GLU A 510 -19.37 8.68 -1.93
N PHE A 511 -18.33 8.19 -2.53
CA PHE A 511 -16.97 8.68 -2.36
C PHE A 511 -16.33 8.92 -3.72
N THR A 512 -15.85 10.14 -3.97
CA THR A 512 -15.19 10.51 -5.22
C THR A 512 -13.74 10.92 -4.96
N VAL A 513 -12.81 10.31 -5.73
CA VAL A 513 -11.43 10.76 -5.83
C VAL A 513 -11.26 11.51 -7.13
N ASP A 514 -10.89 12.79 -7.05
CA ASP A 514 -10.60 13.62 -8.21
C ASP A 514 -9.11 13.63 -8.57
N ALA A 515 -8.82 13.76 -9.87
CA ALA A 515 -7.46 13.80 -10.39
C ALA A 515 -6.65 14.97 -9.79
N PRO A 516 -5.32 14.85 -9.69
CA PRO A 516 -4.45 15.92 -9.24
C PRO A 516 -4.70 17.25 -9.97
N GLY A 517 -4.84 18.34 -9.22
CA GLY A 517 -4.91 19.70 -9.77
C GLY A 517 -6.29 20.20 -10.20
N LYS A 518 -7.36 19.45 -10.04
CA LYS A 518 -8.72 19.98 -10.18
C LYS A 518 -9.20 20.58 -8.86
N THR A 519 -8.68 21.72 -8.48
CA THR A 519 -9.40 22.63 -7.59
C THR A 519 -10.44 23.36 -8.44
N THR A 520 -11.69 22.99 -8.30
CA THR A 520 -12.79 23.85 -8.70
C THR A 520 -12.90 24.94 -7.64
N GLU A 521 -12.08 25.99 -7.77
CA GLU A 521 -12.39 27.25 -7.14
C GLU A 521 -13.60 27.83 -7.88
N GLY A 522 -14.75 27.86 -7.21
CA GLY A 522 -15.90 28.65 -7.57
C GLY A 522 -15.84 29.99 -6.87
#